data_90c4d455fa924a1251f992515ee307f6
#
_entry.id   90c4d455fa924a1251f992515ee307f6
#
_cell.length_a   1.000
_cell.length_b   1.000
_cell.length_c   1.000
_cell.angle_alpha   90.00
_cell.angle_beta   90.00
_cell.angle_gamma   90.00
#
_symmetry.space_group_name_H-M   'P 1'
#
loop_
_entity.id
_entity.type
_entity.pdbx_description
1 polymer ?
#
loop_
_entity_poly.entity_id
_entity_poly.type
_entity_poly.pdbx_seq_one_letter_code
_entity_poly.pdbx_strand_id
1 'polypeptide(L)'
;MSSYACRICHSPDYELVLDYGSVVPADAFLLSSKAIENEQRLPLTLVICKECRHLQTREVLDPAMLFSEYVWETGIPASIRRYCQEFADAVLVRAGNPEMPSIFEIASNDGTMLKEFKSRGSEVLGVDPARNIVEKANASGIPTRVDFFGEEVAREVLAQHGEWDIVIARNVLAHVADLHGLIAGLGLLLGPQGTAVIEVPHLLNMYHELQYDQVFHEHIGYHSLDSIIRLCAMHELAVFDVEHIWIHGGTVRAYVTQAAGGRSPTPAVAEMLADEQSAGILGLEVWQQFGDRAKTQKRLLRAELSSLREQGKMVVGYGASAKGQSMIQFCELDEGLVAYVADKSTMKIGTLAPGSHIPIVSPEQMRSDSVDVVVVFAWNFAREILKQEQEMRERGVRFLHPIPEPHYL
;
A
#
# COMPACT_ATOMS: atom_id res chain seq x y z
N MET A 1 -5.83 8.64 25.01
CA MET A 1 -6.08 7.71 23.89
C MET A 1 -7.47 8.02 23.37
N SER A 2 -7.64 8.40 22.10
CA SER A 2 -8.96 8.56 21.50
C SER A 2 -9.70 7.22 21.58
N SER A 3 -11.00 7.23 21.88
CA SER A 3 -11.82 6.04 21.82
C SER A 3 -11.82 5.50 20.40
N TYR A 4 -11.61 4.20 20.20
CA TYR A 4 -11.75 3.56 18.89
C TYR A 4 -13.15 3.83 18.31
N ALA A 5 -13.19 4.15 17.02
CA ALA A 5 -14.39 4.15 16.20
C ALA A 5 -14.04 3.61 14.81
N CYS A 6 -14.91 2.77 14.26
CA CYS A 6 -14.73 2.27 12.89
C CYS A 6 -14.75 3.42 11.89
N ARG A 7 -13.78 3.47 10.97
CA ARG A 7 -13.65 4.57 10.00
C ARG A 7 -14.75 4.59 8.94
N ILE A 8 -15.54 3.49 8.80
CA ILE A 8 -16.68 3.44 7.86
C ILE A 8 -18.01 3.64 8.59
N CYS A 9 -18.31 2.86 9.64
CA CYS A 9 -19.65 2.87 10.25
C CYS A 9 -19.70 3.52 11.63
N HIS A 10 -18.57 4.02 12.13
CA HIS A 10 -18.40 4.67 13.43
C HIS A 10 -18.73 3.78 14.66
N SER A 11 -18.99 2.47 14.46
CA SER A 11 -19.19 1.54 15.59
C SER A 11 -17.94 1.49 16.49
N PRO A 12 -18.11 1.47 17.81
CA PRO A 12 -17.00 1.27 18.76
C PRO A 12 -16.61 -0.20 18.90
N ASP A 13 -17.40 -1.14 18.34
CA ASP A 13 -17.25 -2.58 18.56
C ASP A 13 -16.32 -3.23 17.53
N TYR A 14 -15.28 -3.87 18.01
CA TYR A 14 -14.31 -4.58 17.18
C TYR A 14 -13.93 -5.93 17.76
N GLU A 15 -13.33 -6.77 16.93
CA GLU A 15 -12.63 -8.01 17.32
C GLU A 15 -11.14 -7.84 17.01
N LEU A 16 -10.28 -8.32 17.91
CA LEU A 16 -8.83 -8.37 17.70
C LEU A 16 -8.50 -9.45 16.66
N VAL A 17 -7.73 -9.09 15.66
CA VAL A 17 -7.23 -9.99 14.62
C VAL A 17 -5.78 -10.37 14.89
N LEU A 18 -4.90 -9.38 15.02
CA LEU A 18 -3.48 -9.58 15.26
C LEU A 18 -2.88 -8.41 16.03
N ASP A 19 -2.15 -8.71 17.08
CA ASP A 19 -1.37 -7.74 17.84
C ASP A 19 0.11 -7.82 17.42
N TYR A 20 0.64 -6.71 16.90
CA TYR A 20 2.05 -6.56 16.52
C TYR A 20 2.91 -6.11 17.71
N GLY A 21 2.29 -5.79 18.85
CA GLY A 21 2.96 -5.20 20.00
C GLY A 21 3.32 -3.73 19.79
N SER A 22 4.46 -3.31 20.35
CA SER A 22 5.03 -1.98 20.14
C SER A 22 6.12 -2.08 19.08
N VAL A 23 5.90 -1.45 17.94
CA VAL A 23 6.81 -1.45 16.79
C VAL A 23 7.18 -0.02 16.38
N VAL A 24 8.28 0.12 15.68
CA VAL A 24 8.73 1.40 15.11
C VAL A 24 8.02 1.62 13.77
N PRO A 25 7.62 2.85 13.40
CA PRO A 25 7.09 3.13 12.07
C PRO A 25 8.03 2.62 10.97
N ALA A 26 7.45 1.98 9.95
CA ALA A 26 8.21 1.16 9.00
C ALA A 26 9.22 1.93 8.14
N ASP A 27 9.00 3.20 7.89
CA ASP A 27 9.91 4.05 7.09
C ASP A 27 10.81 4.97 7.96
N ALA A 28 10.84 4.78 9.30
CA ALA A 28 11.68 5.53 10.23
C ALA A 28 13.14 4.99 10.27
N PHE A 29 13.82 4.95 9.12
CA PHE A 29 15.20 4.48 9.01
C PHE A 29 16.18 5.36 9.79
N LEU A 30 17.15 4.75 10.47
CA LEU A 30 18.11 5.44 11.32
C LEU A 30 19.42 5.70 10.58
N LEU A 31 19.86 6.96 10.54
CA LEU A 31 21.14 7.37 9.92
C LEU A 31 22.39 6.95 10.72
N SER A 32 22.24 6.58 11.98
CA SER A 32 23.35 6.15 12.82
C SER A 32 22.88 5.39 14.05
N SER A 33 23.76 4.59 14.65
CA SER A 33 23.50 3.89 15.91
C SER A 33 23.18 4.84 17.09
N LYS A 34 23.63 6.10 17.08
CA LYS A 34 23.28 7.10 18.09
C LYS A 34 21.81 7.50 18.06
N ALA A 35 21.13 7.31 16.94
CA ALA A 35 19.69 7.60 16.82
C ALA A 35 18.79 6.53 17.46
N ILE A 36 19.33 5.35 17.78
CA ILE A 36 18.59 4.24 18.41
C ILE A 36 17.98 4.64 19.75
N GLU A 37 18.67 5.44 20.56
CA GLU A 37 18.19 5.88 21.87
C GLU A 37 16.90 6.75 21.79
N ASN A 38 16.65 7.37 20.66
CA ASN A 38 15.48 8.22 20.41
C ASN A 38 14.39 7.53 19.59
N GLU A 39 14.56 6.26 19.26
CA GLU A 39 13.60 5.50 18.46
C GLU A 39 12.29 5.30 19.23
N GLN A 40 11.17 5.71 18.62
CA GLN A 40 9.85 5.60 19.24
C GLN A 40 9.15 4.31 18.80
N ARG A 41 8.81 3.47 19.78
CA ARG A 41 7.98 2.30 19.57
C ARG A 41 6.53 2.63 19.91
N LEU A 42 5.64 2.37 18.98
CA LEU A 42 4.23 2.68 19.08
C LEU A 42 3.39 1.40 18.96
N PRO A 43 2.27 1.28 19.67
CA PRO A 43 1.40 0.11 19.53
C PRO A 43 0.86 0.02 18.09
N LEU A 44 0.69 -1.22 17.61
CA LEU A 44 0.10 -1.52 16.32
C LEU A 44 -0.79 -2.75 16.43
N THR A 45 -2.09 -2.57 16.24
CA THR A 45 -3.09 -3.61 16.44
C THR A 45 -4.04 -3.68 15.26
N LEU A 46 -4.14 -4.84 14.61
CA LEU A 46 -5.10 -5.11 13.54
C LEU A 46 -6.42 -5.57 14.17
N VAL A 47 -7.50 -4.90 13.81
CA VAL A 47 -8.85 -5.19 14.30
C VAL A 47 -9.86 -5.22 13.16
N ILE A 48 -10.95 -5.96 13.34
CA ILE A 48 -12.09 -5.98 12.44
C ILE A 48 -13.33 -5.42 13.15
N CYS A 49 -14.03 -4.50 12.48
CA CYS A 49 -15.29 -3.97 12.99
C CYS A 49 -16.36 -5.07 13.04
N LYS A 50 -17.07 -5.19 14.19
CA LYS A 50 -18.12 -6.21 14.36
C LYS A 50 -19.37 -5.91 13.52
N GLU A 51 -19.61 -4.65 13.17
CA GLU A 51 -20.80 -4.24 12.42
C GLU A 51 -20.58 -4.33 10.91
N CYS A 52 -19.67 -3.53 10.37
CA CYS A 52 -19.49 -3.44 8.92
C CYS A 52 -18.38 -4.34 8.35
N ARG A 53 -17.65 -5.07 9.19
CA ARG A 53 -16.57 -6.00 8.79
C ARG A 53 -15.36 -5.31 8.14
N HIS A 54 -15.22 -3.99 8.29
CA HIS A 54 -14.02 -3.30 7.82
C HIS A 54 -12.81 -3.68 8.68
N LEU A 55 -11.74 -4.13 8.02
CA LEU A 55 -10.46 -4.45 8.64
C LEU A 55 -9.60 -3.18 8.70
N GLN A 56 -9.01 -2.86 9.86
CA GLN A 56 -8.28 -1.61 10.07
C GLN A 56 -7.32 -1.71 11.26
N THR A 57 -6.36 -0.80 11.36
CA THR A 57 -5.59 -0.66 12.59
C THR A 57 -6.43 0.08 13.63
N ARG A 58 -6.24 -0.27 14.90
CA ARG A 58 -6.86 0.45 16.01
C ARG A 58 -6.20 1.80 16.24
N GLU A 59 -4.88 1.85 16.12
CA GLU A 59 -4.07 3.03 16.30
C GLU A 59 -4.03 3.85 15.00
N VAL A 60 -4.02 5.17 15.16
CA VAL A 60 -3.83 6.13 14.07
C VAL A 60 -2.82 7.16 14.54
N LEU A 61 -1.75 7.34 13.79
CA LEU A 61 -0.78 8.39 14.02
C LEU A 61 -1.20 9.67 13.31
N ASP A 62 -0.64 10.80 13.75
CA ASP A 62 -0.84 12.06 13.05
C ASP A 62 -0.31 11.97 11.61
N PRO A 63 -1.15 12.17 10.58
CA PRO A 63 -0.72 12.11 9.19
C PRO A 63 0.44 13.06 8.86
N ALA A 64 0.53 14.20 9.54
CA ALA A 64 1.61 15.15 9.34
C ALA A 64 2.99 14.57 9.71
N MET A 65 3.04 13.66 10.70
CA MET A 65 4.30 12.97 11.06
C MET A 65 4.75 11.97 9.98
N LEU A 66 3.81 11.42 9.21
CA LEU A 66 4.09 10.33 8.27
C LEU A 66 4.27 10.84 6.83
N PHE A 67 3.56 11.91 6.43
CA PHE A 67 3.39 12.27 5.02
C PHE A 67 3.82 13.69 4.66
N SER A 68 4.25 14.56 5.60
CA SER A 68 4.70 15.92 5.26
C SER A 68 6.02 15.94 4.46
N GLU A 69 6.87 14.93 4.66
CA GLU A 69 8.03 14.60 3.81
C GLU A 69 7.97 13.11 3.52
N TYR A 70 8.02 12.72 2.26
CA TYR A 70 7.84 11.33 1.87
C TYR A 70 9.01 10.80 1.07
N VAL A 71 9.39 9.53 1.33
CA VAL A 71 10.59 8.91 0.74
C VAL A 71 10.30 8.09 -0.53
N TRP A 72 9.03 7.80 -0.81
CA TRP A 72 8.63 7.02 -1.96
C TRP A 72 8.31 7.91 -3.16
N GLU A 73 8.88 7.56 -4.33
CA GLU A 73 8.59 8.20 -5.61
C GLU A 73 8.02 7.16 -6.58
N THR A 74 6.86 7.46 -7.16
CA THR A 74 6.12 6.56 -8.08
C THR A 74 6.94 6.25 -9.34
N GLY A 75 7.67 7.21 -9.87
CA GLY A 75 8.40 7.09 -11.15
C GLY A 75 9.66 6.24 -11.12
N ILE A 76 10.17 5.79 -9.96
CA ILE A 76 11.45 5.08 -9.85
C ILE A 76 11.43 3.68 -10.50
N PRO A 77 10.49 2.76 -10.19
CA PRO A 77 10.49 1.43 -10.80
C PRO A 77 10.03 1.45 -12.27
N ALA A 78 10.75 0.74 -13.14
CA ALA A 78 10.37 0.63 -14.56
C ALA A 78 9.02 -0.07 -14.77
N SER A 79 8.70 -1.07 -13.94
CA SER A 79 7.41 -1.76 -13.93
C SER A 79 6.24 -0.82 -13.63
N ILE A 80 6.44 0.16 -12.77
CA ILE A 80 5.42 1.16 -12.43
C ILE A 80 5.15 2.11 -13.60
N ARG A 81 6.18 2.52 -14.37
CA ARG A 81 5.95 3.37 -15.55
C ARG A 81 5.07 2.69 -16.59
N ARG A 82 5.31 1.41 -16.88
CA ARG A 82 4.45 0.63 -17.76
C ARG A 82 3.02 0.53 -17.21
N TYR A 83 2.90 0.24 -15.92
CA TYR A 83 1.62 0.21 -15.23
C TYR A 83 0.86 1.53 -15.36
N CYS A 84 1.52 2.70 -15.24
CA CYS A 84 0.88 4.01 -15.41
C CYS A 84 0.29 4.20 -16.83
N GLN A 85 0.95 3.69 -17.87
CA GLN A 85 0.43 3.69 -19.24
C GLN A 85 -0.83 2.82 -19.35
N GLU A 86 -0.74 1.57 -18.89
CA GLU A 86 -1.86 0.63 -18.89
C GLU A 86 -3.05 1.15 -18.06
N PHE A 87 -2.77 1.81 -16.92
CA PHE A 87 -3.79 2.45 -16.10
C PHE A 87 -4.51 3.57 -16.86
N ALA A 88 -3.75 4.50 -17.47
CA ALA A 88 -4.35 5.63 -18.19
C ALA A 88 -5.24 5.14 -19.34
N ASP A 89 -4.78 4.14 -20.12
CA ASP A 89 -5.56 3.57 -21.21
C ASP A 89 -6.87 2.91 -20.69
N ALA A 90 -6.78 2.12 -19.61
CA ALA A 90 -7.94 1.47 -19.01
C ALA A 90 -8.96 2.48 -18.47
N VAL A 91 -8.50 3.53 -17.80
CA VAL A 91 -9.37 4.57 -17.23
C VAL A 91 -10.08 5.37 -18.31
N LEU A 92 -9.36 5.80 -19.37
CA LEU A 92 -9.98 6.52 -20.48
C LEU A 92 -11.08 5.71 -21.16
N VAL A 93 -10.86 4.42 -21.36
CA VAL A 93 -11.90 3.51 -21.94
C VAL A 93 -13.14 3.48 -21.05
N ARG A 94 -13.00 3.31 -19.71
CA ARG A 94 -14.14 3.26 -18.77
C ARG A 94 -14.84 4.62 -18.65
N ALA A 95 -14.12 5.71 -18.84
CA ALA A 95 -14.71 7.04 -18.90
C ALA A 95 -15.43 7.35 -20.24
N GLY A 96 -15.43 6.41 -21.20
CA GLY A 96 -16.07 6.58 -22.51
C GLY A 96 -15.21 7.31 -23.54
N ASN A 97 -13.89 7.34 -23.35
CA ASN A 97 -12.92 8.02 -24.21
C ASN A 97 -13.27 9.50 -24.48
N PRO A 98 -13.46 10.32 -23.43
CA PRO A 98 -13.76 11.74 -23.63
C PRO A 98 -12.60 12.42 -24.37
N GLU A 99 -12.93 13.40 -25.21
CA GLU A 99 -11.94 14.21 -25.92
C GLU A 99 -11.33 15.23 -24.94
N MET A 100 -10.01 15.16 -24.69
CA MET A 100 -9.26 16.02 -23.77
C MET A 100 -9.87 16.12 -22.35
N PRO A 101 -10.06 15.01 -21.62
CA PRO A 101 -10.70 15.04 -20.32
C PRO A 101 -9.86 15.80 -19.29
N SER A 102 -10.54 16.39 -18.31
CA SER A 102 -9.93 16.94 -17.10
C SER A 102 -9.71 15.85 -16.06
N ILE A 103 -8.48 15.77 -15.50
CA ILE A 103 -8.06 14.71 -14.56
C ILE A 103 -7.59 15.32 -13.26
N PHE A 104 -8.20 14.93 -12.15
CA PHE A 104 -7.75 15.27 -10.81
C PHE A 104 -7.23 14.02 -10.08
N GLU A 105 -6.01 14.06 -9.55
CA GLU A 105 -5.45 12.94 -8.79
C GLU A 105 -5.20 13.33 -7.33
N ILE A 106 -5.78 12.56 -6.42
CA ILE A 106 -5.61 12.65 -4.96
C ILE A 106 -4.38 11.83 -4.57
N ALA A 107 -3.48 12.38 -3.77
CA ALA A 107 -2.18 11.81 -3.42
C ALA A 107 -1.35 11.49 -4.69
N SER A 108 -1.20 12.51 -5.55
CA SER A 108 -0.62 12.35 -6.91
C SER A 108 0.88 12.09 -6.93
N ASN A 109 1.55 12.12 -5.78
CA ASN A 109 2.97 11.90 -5.61
C ASN A 109 3.81 12.77 -6.56
N ASP A 110 4.82 12.24 -7.23
CA ASP A 110 5.71 12.95 -8.16
C ASP A 110 5.07 13.30 -9.52
N GLY A 111 3.76 13.08 -9.65
CA GLY A 111 3.00 13.38 -10.87
C GLY A 111 3.21 12.37 -12.00
N THR A 112 3.90 11.26 -11.79
CA THR A 112 4.19 10.26 -12.82
C THR A 112 2.93 9.73 -13.49
N MET A 113 1.84 9.48 -12.74
CA MET A 113 0.55 9.05 -13.31
C MET A 113 -0.09 10.16 -14.12
N LEU A 114 -0.17 11.37 -13.60
CA LEU A 114 -0.77 12.53 -14.28
C LEU A 114 -0.02 12.88 -15.57
N LYS A 115 1.29 12.63 -15.62
CA LYS A 115 2.10 12.81 -16.82
C LYS A 115 1.63 11.95 -18.00
N GLU A 116 1.15 10.73 -17.73
CA GLU A 116 0.60 9.85 -18.76
C GLU A 116 -0.69 10.42 -19.36
N PHE A 117 -1.58 10.98 -18.55
CA PHE A 117 -2.79 11.64 -19.02
C PHE A 117 -2.47 12.95 -19.76
N LYS A 118 -1.57 13.76 -19.21
CA LYS A 118 -1.15 15.02 -19.86
C LYS A 118 -0.53 14.78 -21.24
N SER A 119 0.27 13.72 -21.39
CA SER A 119 0.87 13.36 -22.70
C SER A 119 -0.17 12.96 -23.75
N ARG A 120 -1.38 12.59 -23.32
CA ARG A 120 -2.55 12.27 -24.15
C ARG A 120 -3.48 13.48 -24.40
N GLY A 121 -3.08 14.67 -23.94
CA GLY A 121 -3.82 15.92 -24.15
C GLY A 121 -4.80 16.30 -23.04
N SER A 122 -4.85 15.55 -21.94
CA SER A 122 -5.71 15.86 -20.80
C SER A 122 -5.24 17.10 -20.02
N GLU A 123 -6.17 17.87 -19.50
CA GLU A 123 -5.90 18.82 -18.42
C GLU A 123 -5.69 18.04 -17.12
N VAL A 124 -4.68 18.38 -16.31
CA VAL A 124 -4.33 17.63 -15.10
C VAL A 124 -4.06 18.55 -13.91
N LEU A 125 -4.49 18.11 -12.74
CA LEU A 125 -4.14 18.73 -11.46
C LEU A 125 -3.98 17.64 -10.39
N GLY A 126 -2.91 17.72 -9.60
CA GLY A 126 -2.67 16.84 -8.47
C GLY A 126 -2.82 17.54 -7.13
N VAL A 127 -3.03 16.77 -6.07
CA VAL A 127 -2.86 17.19 -4.68
C VAL A 127 -2.08 16.12 -3.92
N ASP A 128 -1.07 16.54 -3.14
CA ASP A 128 -0.27 15.63 -2.31
C ASP A 128 0.26 16.38 -1.08
N PRO A 129 0.27 15.79 0.12
CA PRO A 129 0.74 16.48 1.33
C PRO A 129 2.27 16.61 1.40
N ALA A 130 3.04 15.78 0.68
CA ALA A 130 4.49 15.74 0.76
C ALA A 130 5.14 16.86 -0.05
N ARG A 131 5.57 17.92 0.62
CA ARG A 131 6.17 19.10 -0.02
C ARG A 131 7.34 18.76 -0.94
N ASN A 132 8.28 17.92 -0.48
CA ASN A 132 9.45 17.51 -1.24
C ASN A 132 9.09 16.76 -2.55
N ILE A 133 7.97 16.07 -2.58
CA ILE A 133 7.46 15.32 -3.74
C ILE A 133 6.70 16.25 -4.69
N VAL A 134 5.85 17.13 -4.15
CA VAL A 134 5.13 18.13 -4.95
C VAL A 134 6.08 19.08 -5.69
N GLU A 135 7.20 19.46 -5.08
CA GLU A 135 8.22 20.27 -5.73
C GLU A 135 8.76 19.57 -6.99
N LYS A 136 8.97 18.24 -6.96
CA LYS A 136 9.38 17.43 -8.11
C LYS A 136 8.31 17.36 -9.19
N ALA A 137 7.04 17.15 -8.80
CA ALA A 137 5.91 17.14 -9.72
C ALA A 137 5.82 18.47 -10.47
N ASN A 138 5.82 19.59 -9.76
CA ASN A 138 5.77 20.94 -10.34
C ASN A 138 6.99 21.24 -11.23
N ALA A 139 8.19 20.86 -10.81
CA ALA A 139 9.40 20.99 -11.63
C ALA A 139 9.35 20.17 -12.93
N SER A 140 8.63 19.03 -12.92
CA SER A 140 8.38 18.21 -14.10
C SER A 140 7.23 18.74 -15.00
N GLY A 141 6.60 19.86 -14.61
CA GLY A 141 5.51 20.49 -15.34
C GLY A 141 4.13 19.89 -15.05
N ILE A 142 3.97 19.13 -13.97
CA ILE A 142 2.67 18.60 -13.52
C ILE A 142 2.17 19.48 -12.37
N PRO A 143 1.12 20.31 -12.60
CA PRO A 143 0.60 21.18 -11.55
C PRO A 143 0.09 20.35 -10.40
N THR A 144 0.65 20.58 -9.21
CA THR A 144 0.32 19.84 -8.00
C THR A 144 0.28 20.80 -6.80
N ARG A 145 -0.77 20.69 -6.00
CA ARG A 145 -0.99 21.46 -4.78
C ARG A 145 -0.45 20.69 -3.58
N VAL A 146 0.18 21.39 -2.63
CA VAL A 146 0.58 20.80 -1.33
C VAL A 146 -0.58 20.90 -0.37
N ASP A 147 -1.28 19.79 -0.10
CA ASP A 147 -2.38 19.75 0.86
C ASP A 147 -2.76 18.30 1.23
N PHE A 148 -3.37 18.12 2.41
CA PHE A 148 -4.09 16.89 2.76
C PHE A 148 -5.50 16.97 2.16
N PHE A 149 -5.84 16.06 1.26
CA PHE A 149 -7.12 16.07 0.57
C PHE A 149 -8.27 15.67 1.51
N GLY A 150 -9.35 16.43 1.42
CA GLY A 150 -10.62 16.21 2.09
C GLY A 150 -11.69 17.13 1.52
N GLU A 151 -12.86 17.16 2.15
CA GLU A 151 -14.01 17.91 1.64
C GLU A 151 -13.75 19.43 1.51
N GLU A 152 -12.96 20.02 2.41
CA GLU A 152 -12.62 21.45 2.36
C GLU A 152 -11.75 21.78 1.14
N VAL A 153 -10.68 21.02 0.93
CA VAL A 153 -9.79 21.16 -0.23
C VAL A 153 -10.56 20.90 -1.53
N ALA A 154 -11.48 19.93 -1.54
CA ALA A 154 -12.32 19.67 -2.69
C ALA A 154 -13.22 20.87 -3.04
N ARG A 155 -13.82 21.56 -2.06
CA ARG A 155 -14.62 22.78 -2.29
C ARG A 155 -13.77 23.90 -2.87
N GLU A 156 -12.54 24.08 -2.42
CA GLU A 156 -11.63 25.09 -2.96
C GLU A 156 -11.25 24.79 -4.41
N VAL A 157 -10.93 23.52 -4.71
CA VAL A 157 -10.60 23.07 -6.07
C VAL A 157 -11.81 23.25 -7.00
N LEU A 158 -13.00 22.84 -6.54
CA LEU A 158 -14.25 23.02 -7.29
C LEU A 158 -14.52 24.51 -7.62
N ALA A 159 -14.31 25.40 -6.66
CA ALA A 159 -14.52 26.84 -6.84
C ALA A 159 -13.53 27.47 -7.84
N GLN A 160 -12.32 26.92 -7.96
CA GLN A 160 -11.25 27.43 -8.83
C GLN A 160 -11.26 26.82 -10.23
N HIS A 161 -11.60 25.53 -10.34
CA HIS A 161 -11.43 24.74 -11.58
C HIS A 161 -12.73 24.14 -12.12
N GLY A 162 -13.82 24.14 -11.33
CA GLY A 162 -15.05 23.42 -11.69
C GLY A 162 -14.98 21.92 -11.43
N GLU A 163 -15.95 21.21 -12.03
CA GLU A 163 -16.04 19.75 -11.95
C GLU A 163 -15.02 19.06 -12.87
N TRP A 164 -14.69 17.82 -12.55
CA TRP A 164 -13.69 17.02 -13.26
C TRP A 164 -14.32 15.82 -13.95
N ASP A 165 -13.84 15.47 -15.14
CA ASP A 165 -14.29 14.29 -15.87
C ASP A 165 -13.79 13.00 -15.22
N ILE A 166 -12.56 13.02 -14.68
CA ILE A 166 -11.96 11.87 -14.01
C ILE A 166 -11.31 12.32 -12.70
N VAL A 167 -11.64 11.63 -11.60
CA VAL A 167 -11.03 11.82 -10.28
C VAL A 167 -10.36 10.52 -9.83
N ILE A 168 -9.08 10.56 -9.54
CA ILE A 168 -8.28 9.38 -9.21
C ILE A 168 -7.89 9.40 -7.73
N ALA A 169 -8.14 8.29 -7.02
CA ALA A 169 -7.71 8.03 -5.65
C ALA A 169 -6.98 6.68 -5.59
N ARG A 170 -5.68 6.68 -5.87
CA ARG A 170 -4.87 5.48 -6.03
C ARG A 170 -3.92 5.30 -4.86
N ASN A 171 -4.03 4.17 -4.16
CA ASN A 171 -3.22 3.83 -2.97
C ASN A 171 -3.29 4.90 -1.86
N VAL A 172 -4.43 5.57 -1.70
CA VAL A 172 -4.63 6.62 -0.69
C VAL A 172 -5.64 6.20 0.39
N LEU A 173 -6.69 5.45 0.06
CA LEU A 173 -7.72 5.05 1.05
C LEU A 173 -7.13 4.30 2.24
N ALA A 174 -6.11 3.48 2.01
CA ALA A 174 -5.44 2.73 3.07
C ALA A 174 -4.76 3.64 4.12
N HIS A 175 -4.46 4.89 3.77
CA HIS A 175 -3.69 5.84 4.58
C HIS A 175 -4.54 6.90 5.30
N VAL A 176 -5.84 7.02 4.94
CA VAL A 176 -6.68 8.14 5.39
C VAL A 176 -7.56 7.77 6.57
N ALA A 177 -7.47 8.56 7.64
CA ALA A 177 -8.31 8.37 8.83
C ALA A 177 -9.75 8.83 8.59
N ASP A 178 -9.95 9.95 7.90
CA ASP A 178 -11.26 10.48 7.50
C ASP A 178 -11.65 10.01 6.11
N LEU A 179 -12.07 8.74 6.01
CA LEU A 179 -12.56 8.15 4.77
C LEU A 179 -13.80 8.87 4.22
N HIS A 180 -14.66 9.35 5.10
CA HIS A 180 -15.88 10.07 4.71
C HIS A 180 -15.56 11.42 4.08
N GLY A 181 -14.65 12.20 4.66
CA GLY A 181 -14.19 13.47 4.07
C GLY A 181 -13.50 13.28 2.72
N LEU A 182 -12.73 12.20 2.58
CA LEU A 182 -12.09 11.87 1.29
C LEU A 182 -13.11 11.51 0.22
N ILE A 183 -14.08 10.62 0.50
CA ILE A 183 -15.07 10.18 -0.49
C ILE A 183 -16.10 11.28 -0.78
N ALA A 184 -16.50 12.07 0.21
CA ALA A 184 -17.33 13.26 0.00
C ALA A 184 -16.64 14.28 -0.92
N GLY A 185 -15.35 14.56 -0.65
CA GLY A 185 -14.55 15.45 -1.48
C GLY A 185 -14.39 14.95 -2.92
N LEU A 186 -14.15 13.64 -3.09
CA LEU A 186 -14.10 12.99 -4.41
C LEU A 186 -15.42 13.18 -5.16
N GLY A 187 -16.56 12.92 -4.49
CA GLY A 187 -17.89 13.10 -5.06
C GLY A 187 -18.22 14.53 -5.44
N LEU A 188 -17.76 15.53 -4.64
CA LEU A 188 -17.93 16.96 -4.95
C LEU A 188 -17.19 17.39 -6.21
N LEU A 189 -16.03 16.83 -6.47
CA LEU A 189 -15.23 17.14 -7.67
C LEU A 189 -15.73 16.46 -8.93
N LEU A 190 -16.47 15.37 -8.80
CA LEU A 190 -16.85 14.52 -9.92
C LEU A 190 -18.05 15.12 -10.66
N GLY A 191 -17.87 15.43 -11.94
CA GLY A 191 -18.96 15.86 -12.82
C GLY A 191 -20.09 14.82 -12.93
N PRO A 192 -21.30 15.20 -13.38
CA PRO A 192 -22.48 14.32 -13.41
C PRO A 192 -22.29 13.05 -14.24
N GLN A 193 -21.42 13.07 -15.26
CA GLN A 193 -21.05 11.93 -16.11
C GLN A 193 -19.63 11.45 -15.84
N GLY A 194 -18.98 12.01 -14.82
CA GLY A 194 -17.60 11.75 -14.47
C GLY A 194 -17.38 10.32 -14.00
N THR A 195 -16.12 9.91 -14.04
CA THR A 195 -15.65 8.61 -13.56
C THR A 195 -14.60 8.81 -12.47
N ALA A 196 -14.88 8.35 -11.25
CA ALA A 196 -13.84 8.25 -10.25
C ALA A 196 -13.19 6.87 -10.28
N VAL A 197 -11.90 6.80 -9.94
CA VAL A 197 -11.13 5.55 -9.89
C VAL A 197 -10.52 5.42 -8.51
N ILE A 198 -10.92 4.39 -7.79
CA ILE A 198 -10.38 4.02 -6.48
C ILE A 198 -9.53 2.77 -6.66
N GLU A 199 -8.24 2.85 -6.27
CA GLU A 199 -7.35 1.71 -6.34
C GLU A 199 -6.65 1.49 -5.00
N VAL A 200 -6.79 0.27 -4.45
CA VAL A 200 -6.21 -0.12 -3.16
C VAL A 200 -5.80 -1.60 -3.16
N PRO A 201 -4.82 -2.02 -2.32
CA PRO A 201 -4.57 -3.43 -2.10
C PRO A 201 -5.85 -4.17 -1.72
N HIS A 202 -6.12 -5.31 -2.37
CA HIS A 202 -7.36 -6.03 -2.19
C HIS A 202 -7.30 -6.93 -0.95
N LEU A 203 -8.28 -6.77 -0.07
CA LEU A 203 -8.38 -7.53 1.18
C LEU A 203 -8.42 -9.05 0.95
N LEU A 204 -9.01 -9.52 -0.16
CA LEU A 204 -9.06 -10.92 -0.54
C LEU A 204 -7.66 -11.50 -0.78
N ASN A 205 -6.79 -10.77 -1.46
CA ASN A 205 -5.39 -11.16 -1.65
C ASN A 205 -4.62 -11.18 -0.32
N MET A 206 -4.84 -10.17 0.53
CA MET A 206 -4.25 -10.14 1.86
C MET A 206 -4.57 -11.41 2.65
N TYR A 207 -5.82 -11.88 2.60
CA TYR A 207 -6.25 -13.11 3.27
C TYR A 207 -5.61 -14.37 2.68
N HIS A 208 -5.70 -14.55 1.35
CA HIS A 208 -5.23 -15.76 0.67
C HIS A 208 -3.71 -15.93 0.78
N GLU A 209 -2.97 -14.87 0.54
CA GLU A 209 -1.51 -14.86 0.50
C GLU A 209 -0.87 -14.57 1.85
N LEU A 210 -1.68 -14.44 2.92
CA LEU A 210 -1.23 -14.15 4.27
C LEU A 210 -0.34 -12.89 4.33
N GLN A 211 -0.76 -11.82 3.69
CA GLN A 211 0.00 -10.57 3.59
C GLN A 211 -0.11 -9.74 4.89
N TYR A 212 0.21 -10.33 6.04
CA TYR A 212 0.19 -9.63 7.33
C TYR A 212 1.22 -8.48 7.40
N ASP A 213 2.24 -8.52 6.56
CA ASP A 213 3.26 -7.50 6.40
C ASP A 213 2.74 -6.18 5.78
N GLN A 214 1.53 -6.19 5.21
CA GLN A 214 0.81 -4.98 4.81
C GLN A 214 0.41 -4.10 6.00
N VAL A 215 0.48 -4.63 7.23
CA VAL A 215 0.06 -3.92 8.44
C VAL A 215 1.24 -3.17 9.04
N PHE A 216 1.20 -1.84 8.95
CA PHE A 216 2.13 -0.88 9.51
C PHE A 216 1.41 0.46 9.73
N HIS A 217 2.00 1.39 10.46
CA HIS A 217 1.31 2.59 10.95
C HIS A 217 0.75 3.51 9.84
N GLU A 218 1.29 3.43 8.63
CA GLU A 218 0.79 4.20 7.48
C GLU A 218 -0.42 3.55 6.81
N HIS A 219 -0.52 2.21 6.86
CA HIS A 219 -1.66 1.46 6.33
C HIS A 219 -2.70 1.22 7.42
N ILE A 220 -3.64 2.13 7.55
CA ILE A 220 -4.64 2.09 8.63
C ILE A 220 -5.97 1.44 8.24
N GLY A 221 -6.25 1.23 6.96
CA GLY A 221 -7.46 0.59 6.45
C GLY A 221 -7.17 -0.44 5.37
N TYR A 222 -7.91 -1.58 5.41
CA TYR A 222 -7.78 -2.70 4.46
C TYR A 222 -9.13 -2.96 3.82
N HIS A 223 -9.21 -2.80 2.49
CA HIS A 223 -10.47 -2.67 1.79
C HIS A 223 -10.82 -3.93 0.99
N SER A 224 -12.04 -4.43 1.20
CA SER A 224 -12.76 -5.31 0.28
C SER A 224 -13.55 -4.47 -0.72
N LEU A 225 -14.01 -5.07 -1.80
CA LEU A 225 -14.96 -4.41 -2.70
C LEU A 225 -16.27 -4.07 -1.99
N ASP A 226 -16.76 -4.96 -1.10
CA ASP A 226 -17.94 -4.68 -0.26
C ASP A 226 -17.75 -3.40 0.55
N SER A 227 -16.60 -3.21 1.19
CA SER A 227 -16.31 -2.02 1.99
C SER A 227 -16.26 -0.74 1.15
N ILE A 228 -15.71 -0.81 -0.07
CA ILE A 228 -15.66 0.33 -1.02
C ILE A 228 -17.08 0.69 -1.47
N ILE A 229 -17.88 -0.29 -1.89
CA ILE A 229 -19.27 -0.08 -2.32
C ILE A 229 -20.08 0.56 -1.19
N ARG A 230 -19.97 0.05 0.03
CA ARG A 230 -20.66 0.58 1.21
C ARG A 230 -20.27 2.02 1.50
N LEU A 231 -18.98 2.32 1.48
CA LEU A 231 -18.46 3.67 1.72
C LEU A 231 -18.93 4.63 0.61
N CYS A 232 -18.84 4.24 -0.66
CA CYS A 232 -19.33 5.05 -1.78
C CYS A 232 -20.84 5.33 -1.69
N ALA A 233 -21.64 4.31 -1.35
CA ALA A 233 -23.10 4.45 -1.24
C ALA A 233 -23.53 5.44 -0.15
N MET A 234 -22.75 5.60 0.93
CA MET A 234 -22.99 6.59 1.97
C MET A 234 -22.82 8.04 1.47
N HIS A 235 -22.18 8.23 0.32
CA HIS A 235 -21.91 9.54 -0.30
C HIS A 235 -22.53 9.70 -1.69
N GLU A 236 -23.64 9.00 -1.95
CA GLU A 236 -24.39 9.07 -3.22
C GLU A 236 -23.55 8.70 -4.46
N LEU A 237 -22.53 7.85 -4.26
CA LEU A 237 -21.69 7.29 -5.31
C LEU A 237 -21.99 5.81 -5.52
N ALA A 238 -21.79 5.32 -6.74
CA ALA A 238 -22.01 3.94 -7.11
C ALA A 238 -20.81 3.34 -7.84
N VAL A 239 -20.37 2.15 -7.43
CA VAL A 239 -19.37 1.36 -8.17
C VAL A 239 -20.08 0.71 -9.37
N PHE A 240 -19.60 1.00 -10.59
CA PHE A 240 -20.18 0.44 -11.79
C PHE A 240 -19.30 -0.60 -12.50
N ASP A 241 -17.98 -0.60 -12.23
CA ASP A 241 -17.06 -1.61 -12.78
C ASP A 241 -15.89 -1.86 -11.83
N VAL A 242 -15.22 -3.00 -11.96
CA VAL A 242 -14.05 -3.36 -11.16
C VAL A 242 -13.04 -4.15 -11.97
N GLU A 243 -11.77 -4.05 -11.61
CA GLU A 243 -10.69 -4.88 -12.13
C GLU A 243 -9.81 -5.40 -10.97
N HIS A 244 -9.35 -6.64 -11.11
CA HIS A 244 -8.28 -7.16 -10.28
C HIS A 244 -6.92 -6.89 -10.95
N ILE A 245 -6.05 -6.17 -10.27
CA ILE A 245 -4.74 -5.76 -10.79
C ILE A 245 -3.64 -6.46 -9.99
N TRP A 246 -2.62 -6.93 -10.69
CA TRP A 246 -1.51 -7.72 -10.10
C TRP A 246 -0.56 -6.94 -9.20
N ILE A 247 -0.58 -5.61 -9.28
CA ILE A 247 0.38 -4.73 -8.58
C ILE A 247 0.22 -4.83 -7.05
N HIS A 248 1.28 -4.56 -6.31
CA HIS A 248 1.33 -4.55 -4.84
C HIS A 248 0.93 -5.86 -4.14
N GLY A 249 0.89 -6.99 -4.85
CA GLY A 249 0.45 -8.28 -4.31
C GLY A 249 -1.05 -8.51 -4.45
N GLY A 250 -1.67 -7.87 -5.45
CA GLY A 250 -3.10 -7.94 -5.75
C GLY A 250 -3.86 -6.71 -5.24
N THR A 251 -4.47 -6.01 -6.18
CA THR A 251 -5.12 -4.71 -5.99
C THR A 251 -6.50 -4.74 -6.62
N VAL A 252 -7.49 -4.16 -5.96
CA VAL A 252 -8.80 -3.86 -6.56
C VAL A 252 -8.78 -2.44 -7.12
N ARG A 253 -9.19 -2.28 -8.37
CA ARG A 253 -9.49 -1.00 -9.00
C ARG A 253 -11.00 -0.92 -9.22
N ALA A 254 -11.66 -0.02 -8.50
CA ALA A 254 -13.09 0.24 -8.62
C ALA A 254 -13.32 1.52 -9.44
N TYR A 255 -14.23 1.44 -10.39
CA TYR A 255 -14.73 2.56 -11.17
C TYR A 255 -16.06 3.02 -10.61
N VAL A 256 -16.11 4.31 -10.23
CA VAL A 256 -17.20 4.90 -9.45
C VAL A 256 -17.81 6.05 -10.24
N THR A 257 -19.10 6.25 -10.08
CA THR A 257 -19.85 7.36 -10.69
C THR A 257 -20.83 7.96 -9.67
N GLN A 258 -21.40 9.12 -9.97
CA GLN A 258 -22.55 9.63 -9.23
C GLN A 258 -23.71 8.61 -9.32
N ALA A 259 -24.34 8.28 -8.18
CA ALA A 259 -25.43 7.31 -8.17
C ALA A 259 -26.61 7.75 -9.08
N ALA A 260 -26.86 9.05 -9.16
CA ALA A 260 -27.84 9.64 -10.07
C ALA A 260 -27.47 9.52 -11.57
N GLY A 261 -26.21 9.21 -11.90
CA GLY A 261 -25.71 9.06 -13.26
C GLY A 261 -26.21 7.82 -14.00
N GLY A 262 -26.86 6.88 -13.28
CA GLY A 262 -27.60 5.75 -13.86
C GLY A 262 -26.75 4.68 -14.54
N ARG A 263 -25.43 4.63 -14.34
CA ARG A 263 -24.59 3.53 -14.86
C ARG A 263 -24.88 2.25 -14.10
N SER A 264 -25.29 1.19 -14.82
CA SER A 264 -25.50 -0.13 -14.22
C SER A 264 -24.17 -0.83 -13.95
N PRO A 265 -24.06 -1.57 -12.83
CA PRO A 265 -22.85 -2.37 -12.54
C PRO A 265 -22.61 -3.44 -13.61
N THR A 266 -21.35 -3.63 -13.98
CA THR A 266 -20.93 -4.73 -14.85
C THR A 266 -20.98 -6.07 -14.10
N PRO A 267 -21.02 -7.22 -14.80
CA PRO A 267 -20.94 -8.54 -14.16
C PRO A 267 -19.71 -8.72 -13.25
N ALA A 268 -18.58 -8.07 -13.57
CA ALA A 268 -17.35 -8.15 -12.79
C ALA A 268 -17.53 -7.72 -11.33
N VAL A 269 -18.43 -6.76 -11.06
CA VAL A 269 -18.74 -6.34 -9.68
C VAL A 269 -19.39 -7.48 -8.90
N ALA A 270 -20.37 -8.17 -9.50
CA ALA A 270 -21.05 -9.30 -8.86
C ALA A 270 -20.11 -10.50 -8.67
N GLU A 271 -19.25 -10.77 -9.65
CA GLU A 271 -18.27 -11.86 -9.61
C GLU A 271 -17.26 -11.63 -8.48
N MET A 272 -16.67 -10.45 -8.37
CA MET A 272 -15.70 -10.15 -7.30
C MET A 272 -16.34 -10.16 -5.90
N LEU A 273 -17.58 -9.67 -5.75
CA LEU A 273 -18.33 -9.80 -4.50
C LEU A 273 -18.61 -11.27 -4.13
N ALA A 274 -18.93 -12.12 -5.12
CA ALA A 274 -19.12 -13.55 -4.89
C ALA A 274 -17.83 -14.25 -4.45
N ASP A 275 -16.66 -13.84 -5.00
CA ASP A 275 -15.36 -14.35 -4.59
C ASP A 275 -15.04 -13.96 -3.13
N GLU A 276 -15.27 -12.70 -2.73
CA GLU A 276 -15.12 -12.22 -1.36
C GLU A 276 -16.05 -12.99 -0.39
N GLN A 277 -17.30 -13.21 -0.79
CA GLN A 277 -18.27 -13.95 0.00
C GLN A 277 -17.86 -15.43 0.14
N SER A 278 -17.47 -16.08 -0.95
CA SER A 278 -17.07 -17.50 -0.94
C SER A 278 -15.82 -17.75 -0.11
N ALA A 279 -14.87 -16.80 -0.09
CA ALA A 279 -13.70 -16.83 0.78
C ALA A 279 -14.03 -16.53 2.26
N GLY A 280 -15.23 -16.06 2.55
CA GLY A 280 -15.69 -15.74 3.89
C GLY A 280 -15.05 -14.51 4.52
N ILE A 281 -14.36 -13.64 3.75
CA ILE A 281 -13.61 -12.49 4.31
C ILE A 281 -14.50 -11.44 4.98
N LEU A 282 -15.80 -11.51 4.79
CA LEU A 282 -16.79 -10.70 5.50
C LEU A 282 -17.20 -11.32 6.86
N GLY A 283 -16.62 -12.48 7.25
CA GLY A 283 -16.82 -13.14 8.53
C GLY A 283 -15.73 -12.80 9.55
N LEU A 284 -16.01 -12.97 10.84
CA LEU A 284 -15.01 -12.77 11.91
C LEU A 284 -14.02 -13.93 12.02
N GLU A 285 -14.50 -15.17 11.85
CA GLU A 285 -13.72 -16.38 12.05
C GLU A 285 -12.49 -16.47 11.14
N VAL A 286 -12.62 -16.08 9.88
CA VAL A 286 -11.52 -16.11 8.91
C VAL A 286 -10.38 -15.19 9.33
N TRP A 287 -10.67 -14.09 10.00
CA TRP A 287 -9.65 -13.15 10.48
C TRP A 287 -8.97 -13.64 11.76
N GLN A 288 -9.67 -14.36 12.62
CA GLN A 288 -9.04 -15.08 13.73
C GLN A 288 -8.06 -16.13 13.20
N GLN A 289 -8.48 -16.92 12.19
CA GLN A 289 -7.60 -17.88 11.51
C GLN A 289 -6.42 -17.19 10.82
N PHE A 290 -6.61 -16.02 10.21
CA PHE A 290 -5.54 -15.21 9.63
C PHE A 290 -4.49 -14.84 10.67
N GLY A 291 -4.90 -14.35 11.84
CA GLY A 291 -4.00 -14.04 12.94
C GLY A 291 -3.19 -15.25 13.42
N ASP A 292 -3.82 -16.43 13.53
CA ASP A 292 -3.15 -17.66 13.93
C ASP A 292 -2.19 -18.20 12.85
N ARG A 293 -2.56 -18.08 11.57
CA ARG A 293 -1.68 -18.38 10.44
C ARG A 293 -0.45 -17.47 10.45
N ALA A 294 -0.61 -16.17 10.70
CA ALA A 294 0.50 -15.21 10.79
C ALA A 294 1.47 -15.57 11.92
N LYS A 295 0.97 -15.91 13.11
CA LYS A 295 1.79 -16.39 14.24
C LYS A 295 2.52 -17.70 13.90
N THR A 296 1.88 -18.58 13.15
CA THR A 296 2.47 -19.84 12.71
C THR A 296 3.60 -19.60 11.71
N GLN A 297 3.35 -18.72 10.72
CA GLN A 297 4.36 -18.33 9.73
C GLN A 297 5.58 -17.68 10.42
N LYS A 298 5.37 -16.76 11.39
CA LYS A 298 6.46 -16.21 12.22
C LYS A 298 7.35 -17.32 12.82
N ARG A 299 6.74 -18.35 13.42
CA ARG A 299 7.48 -19.47 14.01
C ARG A 299 8.26 -20.26 12.97
N LEU A 300 7.64 -20.56 11.83
CA LEU A 300 8.27 -21.30 10.73
C LEU A 300 9.45 -20.53 10.14
N LEU A 301 9.28 -19.25 9.86
CA LEU A 301 10.35 -18.42 9.31
C LEU A 301 11.53 -18.33 10.28
N ARG A 302 11.27 -18.05 11.56
CA ARG A 302 12.34 -18.02 12.58
C ARG A 302 13.05 -19.36 12.74
N ALA A 303 12.32 -20.48 12.70
CA ALA A 303 12.92 -21.82 12.79
C ALA A 303 13.86 -22.10 11.60
N GLU A 304 13.44 -21.78 10.37
CA GLU A 304 14.27 -21.92 9.17
C GLU A 304 15.54 -21.07 9.27
N LEU A 305 15.41 -19.76 9.61
CA LEU A 305 16.54 -18.86 9.75
C LEU A 305 17.50 -19.29 10.88
N SER A 306 16.99 -19.76 12.02
CA SER A 306 17.79 -20.27 13.12
C SER A 306 18.57 -21.53 12.70
N SER A 307 17.92 -22.45 12.00
CA SER A 307 18.58 -23.65 11.46
C SER A 307 19.70 -23.33 10.47
N LEU A 308 19.48 -22.35 9.60
CA LEU A 308 20.51 -21.88 8.66
C LEU A 308 21.72 -21.29 9.42
N ARG A 309 21.46 -20.47 10.43
CA ARG A 309 22.50 -19.91 11.30
C ARG A 309 23.32 -20.99 12.01
N GLU A 310 22.66 -22.00 12.58
CA GLU A 310 23.33 -23.15 13.24
C GLU A 310 24.22 -23.92 12.27
N GLN A 311 23.87 -23.96 10.98
CA GLN A 311 24.67 -24.54 9.91
C GLN A 311 25.81 -23.63 9.44
N GLY A 312 26.00 -22.46 10.05
CA GLY A 312 27.02 -21.47 9.65
C GLY A 312 26.73 -20.78 8.32
N LYS A 313 25.46 -20.76 7.86
CA LYS A 313 25.04 -20.13 6.62
C LYS A 313 24.88 -18.62 6.77
N MET A 314 25.37 -17.87 5.78
CA MET A 314 25.17 -16.44 5.69
C MET A 314 23.78 -16.15 5.07
N VAL A 315 22.88 -15.61 5.88
CA VAL A 315 21.52 -15.21 5.47
C VAL A 315 21.44 -13.70 5.41
N VAL A 316 20.90 -13.16 4.31
CA VAL A 316 20.68 -11.75 4.11
C VAL A 316 19.25 -11.49 3.61
N GLY A 317 18.77 -10.25 3.70
CA GLY A 317 17.48 -9.84 3.16
C GLY A 317 17.61 -9.12 1.82
N TYR A 318 16.54 -9.08 1.04
CA TYR A 318 16.40 -8.20 -0.14
C TYR A 318 15.08 -7.44 -0.08
N GLY A 319 15.17 -6.10 -0.11
CA GLY A 319 14.04 -5.17 -0.09
C GLY A 319 13.71 -4.62 1.29
N ALA A 320 14.22 -3.42 1.59
CA ALA A 320 13.91 -2.67 2.82
C ALA A 320 12.64 -1.82 2.65
N SER A 321 11.56 -2.43 2.13
CA SER A 321 10.23 -1.80 1.99
C SER A 321 9.52 -1.74 3.33
N ALA A 322 8.49 -0.87 3.46
CA ALA A 322 7.65 -0.82 4.66
C ALA A 322 7.06 -2.19 5.03
N LYS A 323 6.60 -2.98 4.04
CA LYS A 323 6.15 -4.37 4.24
C LYS A 323 7.28 -5.24 4.82
N GLY A 324 8.48 -5.17 4.24
CA GLY A 324 9.64 -5.91 4.74
C GLY A 324 9.97 -5.54 6.19
N GLN A 325 9.92 -4.25 6.53
CA GLN A 325 10.18 -3.79 7.90
C GLN A 325 9.08 -4.24 8.88
N SER A 326 7.81 -4.24 8.45
CA SER A 326 6.71 -4.82 9.25
C SER A 326 6.94 -6.30 9.53
N MET A 327 7.28 -7.09 8.50
CA MET A 327 7.59 -8.52 8.65
C MET A 327 8.79 -8.76 9.56
N ILE A 328 9.88 -8.02 9.39
CA ILE A 328 11.10 -8.13 10.20
C ILE A 328 10.77 -7.89 11.67
N GLN A 329 10.04 -6.81 11.98
CA GLN A 329 9.67 -6.48 13.35
C GLN A 329 8.66 -7.48 13.94
N PHE A 330 7.60 -7.84 13.21
CA PHE A 330 6.62 -8.84 13.66
C PHE A 330 7.26 -10.20 13.93
N CYS A 331 8.16 -10.63 13.04
CA CYS A 331 8.90 -11.89 13.20
C CYS A 331 10.07 -11.78 14.19
N GLU A 332 10.32 -10.59 14.76
CA GLU A 332 11.43 -10.36 15.71
C GLU A 332 12.76 -10.83 15.11
N LEU A 333 13.03 -10.49 13.85
CA LEU A 333 14.29 -10.79 13.20
C LEU A 333 15.33 -9.76 13.60
N ASP A 334 16.53 -10.22 13.84
CA ASP A 334 17.68 -9.39 14.23
C ASP A 334 18.90 -9.68 13.31
N GLU A 335 19.98 -8.93 13.49
CA GLU A 335 21.24 -9.09 12.75
C GLU A 335 21.85 -10.50 12.94
N GLY A 336 21.53 -11.19 14.03
CA GLY A 336 21.93 -12.57 14.25
C GLY A 336 21.25 -13.58 13.32
N LEU A 337 20.06 -13.30 12.82
CA LEU A 337 19.31 -14.14 11.89
C LEU A 337 19.42 -13.67 10.45
N VAL A 338 19.48 -12.36 10.22
CA VAL A 338 19.61 -11.72 8.89
C VAL A 338 20.71 -10.67 8.99
N ALA A 339 21.88 -10.93 8.42
CA ALA A 339 23.08 -10.11 8.62
C ALA A 339 22.91 -8.67 8.12
N TYR A 340 22.19 -8.44 7.04
CA TYR A 340 21.81 -7.14 6.48
C TYR A 340 20.65 -7.28 5.51
N VAL A 341 20.05 -6.16 5.10
CA VAL A 341 19.06 -6.12 4.03
C VAL A 341 19.59 -5.29 2.86
N ALA A 342 19.65 -5.87 1.66
CA ALA A 342 19.99 -5.16 0.44
C ALA A 342 18.79 -4.37 -0.11
N ASP A 343 18.99 -3.11 -0.47
CA ASP A 343 17.96 -2.28 -1.10
C ASP A 343 18.57 -1.38 -2.19
N LYS A 344 17.76 -1.03 -3.19
CA LYS A 344 18.17 -0.17 -4.31
C LYS A 344 18.09 1.33 -3.98
N SER A 345 17.32 1.69 -2.96
CA SER A 345 17.12 3.09 -2.59
C SER A 345 18.41 3.68 -1.99
N THR A 346 18.98 4.64 -2.71
CA THR A 346 20.16 5.37 -2.22
C THR A 346 19.89 6.15 -0.92
N MET A 347 18.64 6.43 -0.62
CA MET A 347 18.23 7.09 0.62
C MET A 347 18.23 6.13 1.83
N LYS A 348 18.13 4.81 1.58
CA LYS A 348 18.15 3.79 2.64
C LYS A 348 19.51 3.14 2.83
N ILE A 349 20.33 3.08 1.80
CA ILE A 349 21.67 2.49 1.87
C ILE A 349 22.53 3.25 2.89
N GLY A 350 23.16 2.49 3.81
CA GLY A 350 23.97 3.03 4.90
C GLY A 350 23.19 3.39 6.16
N THR A 351 21.88 3.17 6.18
CA THR A 351 21.03 3.32 7.37
C THR A 351 20.85 2.00 8.11
N LEU A 352 20.17 2.07 9.27
CA LEU A 352 19.72 0.91 10.02
C LEU A 352 18.19 0.77 9.87
N ALA A 353 17.73 -0.46 9.74
CA ALA A 353 16.33 -0.80 9.69
C ALA A 353 15.59 -0.44 10.99
N PRO A 354 14.40 0.18 10.94
CA PRO A 354 13.65 0.55 12.13
C PRO A 354 13.33 -0.65 13.01
N GLY A 355 13.54 -0.49 14.31
CA GLY A 355 13.22 -1.45 15.36
C GLY A 355 14.10 -2.68 15.44
N SER A 356 14.60 -3.18 14.31
CA SER A 356 15.51 -4.34 14.27
C SER A 356 16.99 -3.95 14.22
N HIS A 357 17.29 -2.74 13.76
CA HIS A 357 18.63 -2.18 13.56
C HIS A 357 19.51 -2.97 12.59
N ILE A 358 18.93 -3.85 11.77
CA ILE A 358 19.64 -4.59 10.72
C ILE A 358 20.21 -3.57 9.71
N PRO A 359 21.49 -3.66 9.33
CA PRO A 359 22.11 -2.73 8.36
C PRO A 359 21.43 -2.81 6.98
N ILE A 360 21.26 -1.65 6.33
CA ILE A 360 20.81 -1.57 4.95
C ILE A 360 22.00 -1.32 4.03
N VAL A 361 22.19 -2.19 3.05
CA VAL A 361 23.33 -2.14 2.12
C VAL A 361 22.88 -2.08 0.66
N SER A 362 23.81 -1.84 -0.24
CA SER A 362 23.51 -1.89 -1.67
C SER A 362 23.44 -3.33 -2.20
N PRO A 363 22.70 -3.59 -3.31
CA PRO A 363 22.71 -4.90 -3.96
C PRO A 363 24.11 -5.30 -4.47
N GLU A 364 24.98 -4.34 -4.79
CA GLU A 364 26.36 -4.58 -5.22
C GLU A 364 27.17 -5.20 -4.09
N GLN A 365 27.01 -4.74 -2.86
CA GLN A 365 27.65 -5.37 -1.70
C GLN A 365 27.16 -6.80 -1.51
N MET A 366 25.86 -7.05 -1.57
CA MET A 366 25.28 -8.38 -1.47
C MET A 366 25.84 -9.34 -2.54
N ARG A 367 26.05 -8.86 -3.77
CA ARG A 367 26.63 -9.66 -4.87
C ARG A 367 28.11 -9.98 -4.66
N SER A 368 28.84 -9.13 -3.95
CA SER A 368 30.27 -9.31 -3.64
C SER A 368 30.52 -10.24 -2.46
N ASP A 369 29.55 -10.38 -1.57
CA ASP A 369 29.66 -11.17 -0.36
C ASP A 369 29.42 -12.66 -0.61
N SER A 370 29.89 -13.52 0.33
CA SER A 370 29.68 -14.96 0.30
C SER A 370 28.32 -15.32 0.90
N VAL A 371 27.23 -14.95 0.23
CA VAL A 371 25.86 -15.19 0.67
C VAL A 371 25.41 -16.59 0.34
N ASP A 372 24.76 -17.28 1.29
CA ASP A 372 24.13 -18.59 1.06
C ASP A 372 22.63 -18.50 0.76
N VAL A 373 21.91 -17.62 1.50
CA VAL A 373 20.46 -17.47 1.39
C VAL A 373 20.05 -16.00 1.39
N VAL A 374 19.15 -15.64 0.49
CA VAL A 374 18.51 -14.32 0.41
C VAL A 374 17.03 -14.45 0.78
N VAL A 375 16.58 -13.84 1.87
CA VAL A 375 15.16 -13.70 2.18
C VAL A 375 14.58 -12.55 1.36
N VAL A 376 13.60 -12.84 0.51
CA VAL A 376 12.98 -11.84 -0.37
C VAL A 376 11.87 -11.10 0.40
N PHE A 377 12.21 -10.06 1.17
CA PHE A 377 11.22 -9.26 1.89
C PHE A 377 10.33 -8.43 0.96
N ALA A 378 10.85 -7.99 -0.19
CA ALA A 378 10.04 -7.39 -1.25
C ALA A 378 9.42 -8.49 -2.16
N TRP A 379 8.74 -9.44 -1.57
CA TRP A 379 8.23 -10.66 -2.17
C TRP A 379 7.31 -10.42 -3.39
N ASN A 380 6.56 -9.33 -3.40
CA ASN A 380 5.73 -8.93 -4.55
C ASN A 380 6.54 -8.58 -5.81
N PHE A 381 7.85 -8.37 -5.68
CA PHE A 381 8.81 -8.19 -6.77
C PHE A 381 9.74 -9.42 -6.96
N ALA A 382 9.42 -10.55 -6.34
CA ALA A 382 10.31 -11.72 -6.35
C ALA A 382 10.76 -12.13 -7.76
N ARG A 383 9.85 -12.14 -8.76
CA ARG A 383 10.19 -12.47 -10.15
C ARG A 383 11.22 -11.52 -10.76
N GLU A 384 11.07 -10.21 -10.48
CA GLU A 384 12.02 -9.19 -10.96
C GLU A 384 13.37 -9.34 -10.26
N ILE A 385 13.36 -9.54 -8.93
CA ILE A 385 14.57 -9.76 -8.12
C ILE A 385 15.32 -10.98 -8.60
N LEU A 386 14.65 -12.12 -8.78
CA LEU A 386 15.28 -13.36 -9.28
C LEU A 386 15.92 -13.20 -10.66
N LYS A 387 15.32 -12.39 -11.54
CA LYS A 387 15.89 -12.08 -12.85
C LYS A 387 17.12 -11.19 -12.73
N GLN A 388 17.12 -10.22 -11.84
CA GLN A 388 18.24 -9.31 -11.63
C GLN A 388 19.42 -10.00 -10.95
N GLU A 389 19.14 -10.95 -10.05
CA GLU A 389 20.15 -11.69 -9.27
C GLU A 389 20.42 -13.09 -9.86
N GLN A 390 20.26 -13.25 -11.18
CA GLN A 390 20.47 -14.53 -11.87
C GLN A 390 21.88 -15.08 -11.62
N GLU A 391 22.92 -14.24 -11.65
CA GLU A 391 24.31 -14.66 -11.41
C GLU A 391 24.52 -15.23 -9.99
N MET A 392 23.83 -14.68 -8.98
CA MET A 392 23.87 -15.23 -7.63
C MET A 392 23.23 -16.61 -7.57
N ARG A 393 22.08 -16.81 -8.25
CA ARG A 393 21.41 -18.10 -8.35
C ARG A 393 22.29 -19.15 -9.04
N GLU A 394 22.97 -18.78 -10.12
CA GLU A 394 23.92 -19.64 -10.85
C GLU A 394 25.13 -20.04 -9.97
N ARG A 395 25.52 -19.18 -9.00
CA ARG A 395 26.53 -19.51 -7.98
C ARG A 395 26.00 -20.37 -6.83
N GLY A 396 24.71 -20.74 -6.84
CA GLY A 396 24.09 -21.62 -5.85
C GLY A 396 23.46 -20.89 -4.65
N VAL A 397 23.33 -19.56 -4.69
CA VAL A 397 22.60 -18.80 -3.66
C VAL A 397 21.11 -19.13 -3.75
N ARG A 398 20.50 -19.51 -2.62
CA ARG A 398 19.07 -19.82 -2.55
C ARG A 398 18.26 -18.57 -2.19
N PHE A 399 17.09 -18.44 -2.79
CA PHE A 399 16.16 -17.34 -2.50
C PHE A 399 14.95 -17.88 -1.75
N LEU A 400 14.72 -17.38 -0.53
CA LEU A 400 13.62 -17.76 0.36
C LEU A 400 12.48 -16.77 0.24
N HIS A 401 11.31 -17.25 -0.20
CA HIS A 401 10.05 -16.49 -0.16
C HIS A 401 9.42 -16.67 1.22
N PRO A 402 9.13 -15.58 1.97
CA PRO A 402 8.77 -15.71 3.39
C PRO A 402 7.29 -16.08 3.63
N ILE A 403 6.37 -15.73 2.74
CA ILE A 403 4.91 -15.91 2.89
C ILE A 403 4.29 -16.63 1.68
N PRO A 404 3.09 -17.29 1.81
CA PRO A 404 2.35 -17.53 3.05
C PRO A 404 3.05 -18.52 3.99
N GLU A 405 3.94 -19.36 3.48
CA GLU A 405 4.84 -20.24 4.20
C GLU A 405 6.25 -20.10 3.61
N PRO A 406 7.32 -20.14 4.45
CA PRO A 406 8.67 -20.05 3.95
C PRO A 406 8.98 -21.16 2.94
N HIS A 407 9.36 -20.80 1.71
CA HIS A 407 9.74 -21.76 0.67
C HIS A 407 10.81 -21.18 -0.26
N TYR A 408 11.61 -22.04 -0.88
CA TYR A 408 12.65 -21.62 -1.80
C TYR A 408 12.11 -21.48 -3.24
N LEU A 409 12.56 -20.40 -3.92
CA LEU A 409 12.18 -20.02 -5.28
C LEU A 409 13.13 -20.64 -6.32
#